data_6db991af886d0080eac0b946d3a3b1b8
#
_entry.id   6db991af886d0080eac0b946d3a3b1b8
#
_cell.length_a   1.000
_cell.length_b   1.000
_cell.length_c   1.000
_cell.angle_alpha   90.00
_cell.angle_beta   90.00
_cell.angle_gamma   90.00
#
_symmetry.space_group_name_H-M   'P 1'
#
loop_
_entity.id
_entity.type
_entity.pdbx_description
1 polymer ?
#
loop_
_entity_poly.entity_id
_entity_poly.type
_entity_poly.pdbx_seq_one_letter_code
_entity_poly.pdbx_strand_id
1 'polypeptide(L)'
;MKRSWRSGLTLVLTATLLAACGGGGIAALSNSESKDSTQISSYPDARTEGAELLSAFYGLDDAIPFLASYRICGSLGNSDGMPVIFSEEVDIATLQAGDFSVLLNDGSEVKPGCVTPAPAADLGEIRTMLMIGDFGSIDNQPTTVEITGNIVSMDHGTNFLGAKVDVTPLEDGPALVHTEIVPEEDWELGKESSGLPFGGGTGCPASTQQVVRVVWAGGVTKPGGDEVDNVEREAYQVMALANDTLTTVTPFALGDLGDGDNNHELCLDVTSEVVRIEFPAGLMTDPREDLNIATSITLTN
;
A
#
# COMPACT_ATOMS: atom_id res chain seq x y z
N MET A 1 -51.36 -44.52 -33.07
CA MET A 1 -49.96 -45.01 -33.18
C MET A 1 -49.05 -43.88 -33.56
N LYS A 2 -48.37 -43.31 -32.59
CA LYS A 2 -47.32 -42.27 -32.83
C LYS A 2 -46.12 -42.63 -31.96
N ARG A 3 -45.00 -43.00 -32.59
CA ARG A 3 -43.74 -43.25 -31.94
C ARG A 3 -43.00 -41.93 -31.81
N SER A 4 -42.62 -41.54 -30.61
CA SER A 4 -41.71 -40.39 -30.35
C SER A 4 -40.29 -40.93 -30.29
N TRP A 5 -39.43 -40.36 -31.12
CA TRP A 5 -37.99 -40.52 -31.04
C TRP A 5 -37.44 -39.42 -30.12
N ARG A 6 -36.74 -39.83 -29.09
CA ARG A 6 -35.91 -38.94 -28.27
C ARG A 6 -34.49 -39.04 -28.80
N SER A 7 -34.01 -37.95 -29.41
CA SER A 7 -32.60 -37.75 -29.73
C SER A 7 -31.87 -37.20 -28.51
N GLY A 8 -31.00 -37.99 -27.92
CA GLY A 8 -30.07 -37.54 -26.88
C GLY A 8 -28.92 -36.75 -27.52
N LEU A 9 -28.81 -35.49 -27.19
CA LEU A 9 -27.66 -34.65 -27.56
C LEU A 9 -26.64 -34.74 -26.42
N THR A 10 -25.56 -35.47 -26.66
CA THR A 10 -24.42 -35.54 -25.74
C THR A 10 -23.52 -34.31 -26.01
N LEU A 11 -23.56 -33.37 -25.08
CA LEU A 11 -22.70 -32.21 -25.11
C LEU A 11 -21.32 -32.63 -24.56
N VAL A 12 -20.35 -32.77 -25.44
CA VAL A 12 -18.96 -32.96 -25.08
C VAL A 12 -18.40 -31.57 -24.79
N LEU A 13 -18.19 -31.26 -23.50
CA LEU A 13 -17.46 -30.04 -23.06
C LEU A 13 -15.97 -30.34 -23.21
N THR A 14 -15.37 -29.86 -24.29
CA THR A 14 -13.92 -29.77 -24.41
C THR A 14 -13.45 -28.53 -23.61
N ALA A 15 -12.87 -28.77 -22.44
CA ALA A 15 -12.17 -27.74 -21.68
C ALA A 15 -10.85 -27.44 -22.38
N THR A 16 -10.79 -26.35 -23.14
CA THR A 16 -9.54 -25.75 -23.62
C THR A 16 -8.88 -25.03 -22.45
N LEU A 17 -7.81 -25.61 -21.91
CA LEU A 17 -6.88 -24.89 -21.05
C LEU A 17 -6.17 -23.83 -21.92
N LEU A 18 -6.57 -22.57 -21.80
CA LEU A 18 -5.75 -21.44 -22.21
C LEU A 18 -4.73 -21.20 -21.09
N ALA A 19 -3.49 -21.62 -21.34
CA ALA A 19 -2.34 -21.15 -20.61
C ALA A 19 -2.08 -19.69 -21.03
N ALA A 20 -2.58 -18.73 -20.26
CA ALA A 20 -2.16 -17.35 -20.35
C ALA A 20 -0.84 -17.21 -19.59
N CYS A 21 0.28 -17.19 -20.31
CA CYS A 21 1.54 -16.63 -19.83
C CYS A 21 1.43 -15.10 -19.87
N GLY A 22 1.72 -14.44 -18.78
CA GLY A 22 1.98 -13.00 -18.78
C GLY A 22 1.15 -12.25 -17.75
N GLY A 23 1.70 -12.04 -16.59
CA GLY A 23 1.22 -11.21 -15.51
C GLY A 23 1.81 -11.75 -14.23
N GLY A 24 2.92 -11.18 -13.77
CA GLY A 24 3.53 -11.53 -12.51
C GLY A 24 2.62 -11.10 -11.37
N GLY A 25 1.64 -11.94 -11.04
CA GLY A 25 0.89 -11.79 -9.81
C GLY A 25 1.84 -11.98 -8.64
N ILE A 26 2.01 -10.95 -7.82
CA ILE A 26 2.77 -11.04 -6.58
C ILE A 26 1.99 -12.00 -5.67
N ALA A 27 2.51 -13.21 -5.51
CA ALA A 27 1.92 -14.18 -4.60
C ALA A 27 2.16 -13.71 -3.18
N ALA A 28 1.10 -13.64 -2.38
CA ALA A 28 1.24 -13.43 -0.95
C ALA A 28 2.17 -14.47 -0.34
N LEU A 29 3.10 -14.02 0.45
CA LEU A 29 4.02 -14.89 1.17
C LEU A 29 3.33 -15.39 2.43
N SER A 30 2.73 -16.58 2.34
CA SER A 30 2.13 -17.23 3.51
C SER A 30 3.21 -17.77 4.44
N ASN A 31 2.91 -17.78 5.72
CA ASN A 31 3.77 -18.20 6.81
C ASN A 31 4.02 -19.73 6.80
N SER A 32 4.79 -20.23 5.85
CA SER A 32 5.29 -21.58 5.90
C SER A 32 6.78 -21.56 6.24
N GLU A 33 7.06 -21.78 7.53
CA GLU A 33 8.38 -21.97 8.12
C GLU A 33 9.36 -20.79 7.93
N SER A 34 9.72 -20.17 9.07
CA SER A 34 10.86 -19.29 9.22
C SER A 34 12.04 -19.77 8.35
N LYS A 35 12.23 -19.15 7.22
CA LYS A 35 13.52 -19.21 6.54
C LYS A 35 14.45 -18.37 7.37
N ASP A 36 15.01 -19.02 8.35
CA ASP A 36 15.94 -18.54 9.33
C ASP A 36 16.93 -17.50 8.81
N SER A 37 17.40 -16.68 9.74
CA SER A 37 18.57 -15.77 9.78
C SER A 37 19.75 -16.03 8.83
N THR A 38 19.76 -17.10 8.06
CA THR A 38 20.74 -17.40 7.01
C THR A 38 20.71 -16.41 5.84
N GLN A 39 19.67 -15.58 5.71
CA GLN A 39 19.63 -14.55 4.67
C GLN A 39 20.50 -13.32 4.99
N ILE A 40 20.91 -13.09 6.24
CA ILE A 40 21.92 -12.05 6.56
C ILE A 40 23.18 -12.23 5.71
N SER A 41 23.55 -13.47 5.38
CA SER A 41 24.73 -13.75 4.56
C SER A 41 24.55 -13.34 3.10
N SER A 42 23.33 -13.08 2.63
CA SER A 42 23.07 -12.69 1.24
C SER A 42 23.28 -11.18 1.02
N TYR A 43 23.15 -10.38 2.08
CA TYR A 43 23.28 -8.90 2.03
C TYR A 43 24.21 -8.40 3.15
N PRO A 44 25.49 -8.76 3.15
CA PRO A 44 26.42 -8.47 4.26
C PRO A 44 26.72 -6.99 4.42
N ASP A 45 26.47 -6.18 3.39
CA ASP A 45 26.75 -4.75 3.35
C ASP A 45 25.52 -3.88 3.71
N ALA A 46 24.33 -4.50 3.85
CA ALA A 46 23.11 -3.78 4.23
C ALA A 46 23.22 -3.26 5.67
N ARG A 47 22.90 -1.96 5.87
CA ARG A 47 23.05 -1.25 7.14
C ARG A 47 21.72 -1.08 7.82
N THR A 48 21.72 -1.09 9.14
CA THR A 48 20.53 -0.73 9.94
C THR A 48 20.49 0.75 10.29
N GLU A 49 21.57 1.49 10.06
CA GLU A 49 21.60 2.94 10.27
C GLU A 49 20.78 3.66 9.21
N GLY A 50 19.80 4.44 9.64
CA GLY A 50 18.86 5.14 8.75
C GLY A 50 17.65 4.30 8.34
N ALA A 51 17.56 3.03 8.73
CA ALA A 51 16.40 2.20 8.51
C ALA A 51 15.24 2.65 9.40
N GLU A 52 14.12 3.08 8.81
CA GLU A 52 12.97 3.59 9.56
C GLU A 52 11.68 2.95 9.06
N LEU A 53 10.74 2.72 9.99
CA LEU A 53 9.33 2.56 9.69
C LEU A 53 8.68 3.94 9.84
N LEU A 54 8.01 4.41 8.79
CA LEU A 54 7.38 5.73 8.77
C LEU A 54 6.01 5.73 9.42
N SER A 55 5.30 4.59 9.32
CA SER A 55 3.95 4.44 9.85
C SER A 55 3.61 2.96 10.07
N ALA A 56 2.77 2.70 11.05
CA ALA A 56 1.93 1.51 11.17
C ALA A 56 0.52 2.01 11.51
N PHE A 57 -0.48 1.62 10.73
CA PHE A 57 -1.84 2.15 10.83
C PHE A 57 -2.83 1.01 11.10
N TYR A 58 -3.45 1.00 12.28
CA TYR A 58 -4.45 -0.02 12.62
C TYR A 58 -5.81 0.37 12.02
N GLY A 59 -5.96 0.13 10.72
CA GLY A 59 -7.12 0.60 9.96
C GLY A 59 -8.31 -0.37 9.90
N LEU A 60 -8.11 -1.66 10.20
CA LEU A 60 -9.15 -2.67 10.10
C LEU A 60 -9.08 -3.66 11.27
N ASP A 61 -10.17 -3.76 12.03
CA ASP A 61 -10.41 -4.73 13.10
C ASP A 61 -11.47 -5.73 12.59
N ASP A 62 -11.11 -7.01 12.43
CA ASP A 62 -11.95 -8.10 11.91
C ASP A 62 -12.62 -7.82 10.54
N ALA A 63 -12.10 -6.86 9.77
CA ALA A 63 -12.79 -6.29 8.62
C ALA A 63 -12.15 -6.58 7.25
N ILE A 64 -11.05 -7.31 7.18
CA ILE A 64 -10.48 -7.75 5.90
C ILE A 64 -11.50 -8.67 5.21
N PRO A 65 -11.95 -8.36 3.97
CA PRO A 65 -12.90 -9.20 3.26
C PRO A 65 -12.37 -10.63 3.09
N PHE A 66 -13.16 -11.64 3.44
CA PHE A 66 -12.79 -13.06 3.38
C PHE A 66 -12.16 -13.48 2.04
N LEU A 67 -12.71 -12.99 0.91
CA LEU A 67 -12.16 -13.32 -0.41
C LEU A 67 -10.79 -12.68 -0.66
N ALA A 68 -10.53 -11.49 -0.12
CA ALA A 68 -9.24 -10.84 -0.19
C ALA A 68 -8.22 -11.62 0.65
N SER A 69 -8.52 -11.87 1.91
CA SER A 69 -7.69 -12.66 2.82
C SER A 69 -7.40 -14.06 2.26
N TYR A 70 -8.40 -14.75 1.71
CA TYR A 70 -8.23 -16.07 1.11
C TYR A 70 -7.31 -16.06 -0.12
N ARG A 71 -7.44 -15.05 -0.99
CA ARG A 71 -6.61 -14.95 -2.21
C ARG A 71 -5.18 -14.55 -1.90
N ILE A 72 -4.99 -13.71 -0.91
CA ILE A 72 -3.69 -13.14 -0.56
C ILE A 72 -2.96 -14.06 0.41
N CYS A 73 -3.62 -14.52 1.46
CA CYS A 73 -3.02 -15.20 2.61
C CYS A 73 -3.47 -16.66 2.80
N GLY A 74 -4.27 -17.22 1.92
CA GLY A 74 -4.90 -18.53 2.15
C GLY A 74 -6.11 -18.41 3.07
N SER A 75 -6.28 -19.31 4.04
CA SER A 75 -7.46 -19.29 4.93
C SER A 75 -7.15 -18.63 6.27
N LEU A 76 -6.98 -17.34 6.29
CA LEU A 76 -7.15 -16.55 7.50
C LEU A 76 -8.65 -16.23 7.63
N GLY A 77 -9.24 -16.40 8.81
CA GLY A 77 -10.65 -16.07 9.08
C GLY A 77 -10.91 -14.56 9.01
N ASN A 78 -11.82 -14.05 9.82
CA ASN A 78 -11.92 -12.62 10.08
C ASN A 78 -10.53 -12.17 10.55
N SER A 79 -10.01 -11.15 9.91
CA SER A 79 -8.63 -10.71 10.14
C SER A 79 -8.57 -9.20 10.13
N ASP A 80 -7.61 -8.71 10.88
CA ASP A 80 -7.24 -7.31 10.91
C ASP A 80 -6.33 -6.97 9.74
N GLY A 81 -6.33 -5.71 9.35
CA GLY A 81 -5.43 -5.14 8.36
C GLY A 81 -4.63 -3.99 8.95
N MET A 82 -3.32 -4.07 8.85
CA MET A 82 -2.40 -3.02 9.32
C MET A 82 -1.33 -2.76 8.27
N PRO A 83 -1.47 -1.72 7.44
CA PRO A 83 -0.38 -1.26 6.59
C PRO A 83 0.78 -0.72 7.44
N VAL A 84 2.00 -1.11 7.04
CA VAL A 84 3.27 -0.61 7.59
C VAL A 84 4.06 -0.02 6.44
N ILE A 85 4.55 1.21 6.62
CA ILE A 85 5.25 1.96 5.58
C ILE A 85 6.71 2.10 5.98
N PHE A 86 7.59 1.66 5.09
CA PHE A 86 9.04 1.71 5.21
C PHE A 86 9.60 2.99 4.61
N SER A 87 10.74 3.45 5.10
CA SER A 87 11.46 4.61 4.53
C SER A 87 11.92 4.38 3.09
N GLU A 88 12.13 3.13 2.69
CA GLU A 88 12.56 2.73 1.36
C GLU A 88 11.72 1.56 0.85
N GLU A 89 11.71 1.31 -0.46
CA GLU A 89 11.08 0.12 -1.04
C GLU A 89 11.78 -1.14 -0.56
N VAL A 90 10.99 -2.19 -0.35
CA VAL A 90 11.44 -3.46 0.24
C VAL A 90 11.69 -4.51 -0.85
N ASP A 91 12.81 -5.23 -0.77
CA ASP A 91 12.99 -6.46 -1.53
C ASP A 91 12.04 -7.54 -1.00
N ILE A 92 10.94 -7.75 -1.72
CA ILE A 92 9.89 -8.72 -1.34
C ILE A 92 10.42 -10.16 -1.19
N ALA A 93 11.58 -10.48 -1.77
CA ALA A 93 12.19 -11.79 -1.58
C ALA A 93 12.71 -12.00 -0.15
N THR A 94 12.91 -10.91 0.60
CA THR A 94 13.33 -10.94 2.01
C THR A 94 12.15 -10.83 2.98
N LEU A 95 10.95 -10.51 2.48
CA LEU A 95 9.77 -10.25 3.29
C LEU A 95 9.17 -11.54 3.85
N GLN A 96 9.02 -11.62 5.17
CA GLN A 96 8.40 -12.74 5.86
C GLN A 96 7.52 -12.24 7.02
N ALA A 97 6.34 -12.83 7.19
CA ALA A 97 5.42 -12.49 8.29
C ALA A 97 6.06 -12.70 9.67
N GLY A 98 6.93 -13.70 9.81
CA GLY A 98 7.65 -13.99 11.05
C GLY A 98 8.66 -12.93 11.47
N ASP A 99 9.02 -12.01 10.58
CA ASP A 99 10.00 -10.95 10.83
C ASP A 99 9.38 -9.68 11.43
N PHE A 100 8.07 -9.68 11.65
CA PHE A 100 7.36 -8.62 12.35
C PHE A 100 6.99 -9.05 13.77
N SER A 101 7.02 -8.13 14.71
CA SER A 101 6.46 -8.26 16.06
C SER A 101 5.53 -7.08 16.32
N VAL A 102 4.34 -7.35 16.80
CA VAL A 102 3.34 -6.34 17.17
C VAL A 102 3.09 -6.43 18.65
N LEU A 103 3.39 -5.36 19.38
CA LEU A 103 3.14 -5.24 20.81
C LEU A 103 1.73 -4.70 21.03
N LEU A 104 0.94 -5.36 21.89
CA LEU A 104 -0.40 -4.93 22.28
C LEU A 104 -0.38 -4.13 23.59
N ASN A 105 -1.47 -3.43 23.87
CA ASN A 105 -1.65 -2.63 25.09
C ASN A 105 -1.46 -3.42 26.38
N ASP A 106 -1.81 -4.69 26.41
CA ASP A 106 -1.65 -5.56 27.59
C ASP A 106 -0.22 -6.10 27.77
N GLY A 107 0.69 -5.74 26.87
CA GLY A 107 2.07 -6.19 26.85
C GLY A 107 2.30 -7.54 26.18
N SER A 108 1.28 -8.16 25.60
CA SER A 108 1.45 -9.35 24.76
C SER A 108 2.01 -8.99 23.39
N GLU A 109 2.71 -9.94 22.78
CA GLU A 109 3.24 -9.81 21.43
C GLU A 109 2.54 -10.79 20.51
N VAL A 110 2.18 -10.32 19.30
CA VAL A 110 1.60 -11.12 18.25
C VAL A 110 2.38 -10.95 16.96
N LYS A 111 2.20 -11.87 16.03
CA LYS A 111 2.82 -11.81 14.70
C LYS A 111 1.74 -11.85 13.63
N PRO A 112 1.94 -11.19 12.49
CA PRO A 112 1.02 -11.34 11.37
C PRO A 112 0.96 -12.79 10.89
N GLY A 113 -0.22 -13.20 10.47
CA GLY A 113 -0.39 -14.49 9.78
C GLY A 113 0.15 -14.45 8.35
N CYS A 114 0.18 -13.25 7.76
CA CYS A 114 0.60 -13.01 6.40
C CYS A 114 1.02 -11.54 6.22
N VAL A 115 1.88 -11.27 5.25
CA VAL A 115 2.27 -9.93 4.83
C VAL A 115 2.34 -9.86 3.31
N THR A 116 1.94 -8.74 2.73
CA THR A 116 1.87 -8.56 1.27
C THR A 116 2.08 -7.10 0.89
N PRO A 117 2.72 -6.79 -0.24
CA PRO A 117 2.72 -5.42 -0.77
C PRO A 117 1.36 -5.01 -1.36
N ALA A 118 0.49 -5.97 -1.74
CA ALA A 118 -0.81 -5.62 -2.32
C ALA A 118 -1.75 -4.97 -1.28
N PRO A 119 -2.53 -3.91 -1.68
CA PRO A 119 -2.71 -3.40 -3.05
C PRO A 119 -1.58 -2.50 -3.59
N ALA A 120 -0.77 -1.85 -2.77
CA ALA A 120 0.33 -0.94 -3.13
C ALA A 120 1.53 -1.70 -3.70
N ALA A 121 1.37 -2.27 -4.89
CA ALA A 121 2.35 -3.17 -5.49
C ALA A 121 2.88 -2.68 -6.85
N ASP A 122 2.56 -1.47 -7.23
CA ASP A 122 3.05 -0.83 -8.44
C ASP A 122 4.49 -0.31 -8.25
N LEU A 123 5.11 0.14 -9.33
CA LEU A 123 6.49 0.62 -9.29
C LEU A 123 6.62 1.86 -8.40
N GLY A 124 7.55 1.82 -7.46
CA GLY A 124 7.79 2.90 -6.49
C GLY A 124 6.91 2.85 -5.23
N GLU A 125 6.01 1.86 -5.09
CA GLU A 125 5.07 1.74 -3.96
C GLU A 125 5.41 0.62 -3.00
N ILE A 126 6.33 -0.26 -3.38
CA ILE A 126 6.73 -1.44 -2.60
C ILE A 126 7.46 -1.04 -1.30
N ARG A 127 7.06 0.08 -0.73
CA ARG A 127 7.38 0.53 0.64
C ARG A 127 6.23 0.29 1.60
N THR A 128 5.00 0.08 1.09
CA THR A 128 3.82 -0.23 1.89
C THR A 128 3.62 -1.74 1.95
N MET A 129 3.61 -2.29 3.17
CA MET A 129 3.36 -3.70 3.42
C MET A 129 2.12 -3.85 4.26
N LEU A 130 1.10 -4.51 3.72
CA LEU A 130 -0.11 -4.84 4.46
C LEU A 130 0.14 -6.11 5.30
N MET A 131 0.16 -5.96 6.61
CA MET A 131 0.09 -7.07 7.55
C MET A 131 -1.36 -7.51 7.73
N ILE A 132 -1.60 -8.81 7.70
CA ILE A 132 -2.90 -9.43 7.93
C ILE A 132 -2.77 -10.46 9.04
N GLY A 133 -3.60 -10.35 10.08
CA GLY A 133 -3.51 -11.21 11.24
C GLY A 133 -4.60 -10.95 12.26
N ASP A 134 -4.32 -11.31 13.50
CA ASP A 134 -5.10 -10.95 14.68
C ASP A 134 -4.19 -10.02 15.52
N PHE A 135 -4.48 -8.72 15.49
CA PHE A 135 -3.69 -7.69 16.15
C PHE A 135 -4.41 -7.11 17.36
N GLY A 136 -5.38 -7.84 17.88
CA GLY A 136 -6.12 -7.49 19.09
C GLY A 136 -7.53 -6.98 18.81
N SER A 137 -7.94 -5.91 19.48
CA SER A 137 -9.30 -5.37 19.38
C SER A 137 -9.34 -3.94 19.89
N ILE A 138 -10.48 -3.28 19.78
CA ILE A 138 -10.69 -1.91 20.31
C ILE A 138 -10.32 -1.78 21.83
N ASP A 139 -10.45 -2.86 22.59
CA ASP A 139 -10.12 -2.85 24.04
C ASP A 139 -8.65 -3.19 24.32
N ASN A 140 -7.94 -3.79 23.36
CA ASN A 140 -6.53 -4.20 23.49
C ASN A 140 -5.80 -3.99 22.14
N GLN A 141 -5.62 -2.73 21.77
CA GLN A 141 -5.06 -2.33 20.48
C GLN A 141 -3.55 -2.57 20.41
N PRO A 142 -3.01 -2.72 19.18
CA PRO A 142 -1.58 -2.69 18.94
C PRO A 142 -1.01 -1.30 19.27
N THR A 143 0.21 -1.26 19.79
CA THR A 143 0.90 -0.03 20.19
C THR A 143 2.19 0.21 19.43
N THR A 144 2.88 -0.86 19.06
CA THR A 144 4.19 -0.75 18.39
C THR A 144 4.37 -1.89 17.41
N VAL A 145 4.91 -1.61 16.24
CA VAL A 145 5.45 -2.59 15.30
C VAL A 145 6.97 -2.55 15.34
N GLU A 146 7.61 -3.72 15.42
CA GLU A 146 9.05 -3.89 15.34
C GLU A 146 9.41 -4.90 14.27
N ILE A 147 10.46 -4.62 13.49
CA ILE A 147 11.09 -5.58 12.59
C ILE A 147 12.09 -6.41 13.37
N THR A 148 11.82 -7.70 13.49
CA THR A 148 12.64 -8.68 14.26
C THR A 148 13.46 -9.61 13.39
N GLY A 149 13.35 -9.49 12.06
CA GLY A 149 14.10 -10.28 11.09
C GLY A 149 14.75 -9.41 10.01
N ASN A 150 15.33 -10.06 9.01
CA ASN A 150 16.09 -9.38 7.97
C ASN A 150 15.21 -9.02 6.79
N ILE A 151 14.57 -7.86 6.85
CA ILE A 151 13.89 -7.23 5.73
C ILE A 151 14.84 -6.19 5.16
N VAL A 152 15.10 -6.26 3.86
CA VAL A 152 16.14 -5.43 3.19
C VAL A 152 15.48 -4.56 2.13
N SER A 153 16.02 -3.34 1.94
CA SER A 153 15.58 -2.44 0.86
C SER A 153 15.84 -3.05 -0.53
N MET A 154 15.11 -2.58 -1.53
CA MET A 154 15.21 -3.08 -2.90
C MET A 154 16.60 -2.87 -3.50
N ASP A 155 17.30 -1.81 -3.14
CA ASP A 155 18.69 -1.55 -3.52
C ASP A 155 19.72 -2.32 -2.71
N HIS A 156 19.25 -3.08 -1.69
CA HIS A 156 20.06 -3.88 -0.76
C HIS A 156 21.02 -3.05 0.13
N GLY A 157 20.79 -1.73 0.24
CA GLY A 157 21.61 -0.83 1.05
C GLY A 157 21.20 -0.81 2.52
N THR A 158 19.90 -1.01 2.80
CA THR A 158 19.30 -0.85 4.12
C THR A 158 18.73 -2.18 4.62
N ASN A 159 18.95 -2.50 5.90
CA ASN A 159 18.32 -3.61 6.60
C ASN A 159 17.47 -3.07 7.75
N PHE A 160 16.19 -3.31 7.72
CA PHE A 160 15.22 -2.78 8.66
C PHE A 160 15.19 -3.50 10.02
N LEU A 161 16.06 -4.49 10.25
CA LEU A 161 16.14 -5.20 11.54
C LEU A 161 16.29 -4.23 12.71
N GLY A 162 15.35 -4.26 13.63
CA GLY A 162 15.29 -3.39 14.80
C GLY A 162 14.57 -2.06 14.60
N ALA A 163 14.14 -1.75 13.37
CA ALA A 163 13.29 -0.59 13.12
C ALA A 163 11.94 -0.75 13.83
N LYS A 164 11.43 0.35 14.41
CA LYS A 164 10.19 0.39 15.19
C LYS A 164 9.39 1.63 14.88
N VAL A 165 8.07 1.50 15.01
CA VAL A 165 7.14 2.63 14.93
C VAL A 165 5.95 2.41 15.86
N ASP A 166 5.44 3.50 16.43
CA ASP A 166 4.18 3.46 17.17
C ASP A 166 3.01 3.28 16.18
N VAL A 167 2.03 2.51 16.61
CA VAL A 167 0.83 2.25 15.81
C VAL A 167 -0.16 3.39 15.96
N THR A 168 -0.64 3.91 14.84
CA THR A 168 -1.80 4.81 14.82
C THR A 168 -3.04 4.02 15.25
N PRO A 169 -3.75 4.48 16.31
CA PRO A 169 -4.91 3.76 16.86
C PRO A 169 -6.06 3.64 15.85
N LEU A 170 -6.93 2.67 16.12
CA LEU A 170 -8.08 2.35 15.29
C LEU A 170 -9.05 3.52 15.08
N GLU A 171 -9.15 4.44 16.04
CA GLU A 171 -10.08 5.58 16.00
C GLU A 171 -9.51 6.82 15.30
N ASP A 172 -8.25 6.80 14.93
CA ASP A 172 -7.59 7.92 14.28
C ASP A 172 -7.66 7.77 12.76
N GLY A 173 -8.00 8.85 12.07
CA GLY A 173 -8.04 8.88 10.61
C GLY A 173 -6.64 8.99 9.98
N PRO A 174 -6.54 8.75 8.67
CA PRO A 174 -5.27 8.69 7.96
C PRO A 174 -4.57 10.04 7.86
N ALA A 175 -3.23 10.01 7.70
CA ALA A 175 -2.40 11.18 7.49
C ALA A 175 -1.34 10.88 6.40
N LEU A 176 -0.78 11.93 5.79
CA LEU A 176 0.36 11.81 4.89
C LEU A 176 1.61 11.41 5.67
N VAL A 177 2.33 10.40 5.21
CA VAL A 177 3.50 9.84 5.90
C VAL A 177 4.76 9.80 5.03
N HIS A 178 4.62 9.87 3.70
CA HIS A 178 5.75 9.95 2.80
C HIS A 178 5.40 10.76 1.54
N THR A 179 6.42 11.32 0.90
CA THR A 179 6.31 11.98 -0.40
C THR A 179 7.65 11.96 -1.12
N GLU A 180 7.61 11.82 -2.43
CA GLU A 180 8.79 11.80 -3.29
C GLU A 180 8.47 12.41 -4.67
N ILE A 181 9.52 12.86 -5.37
CA ILE A 181 9.43 13.17 -6.79
C ILE A 181 9.58 11.85 -7.55
N VAL A 182 8.59 11.49 -8.35
CA VAL A 182 8.68 10.30 -9.22
C VAL A 182 9.64 10.61 -10.36
N PRO A 183 10.68 9.78 -10.62
CA PRO A 183 11.56 9.93 -11.77
C PRO A 183 10.79 9.90 -13.09
N GLU A 184 11.21 10.69 -14.11
CA GLU A 184 10.49 10.80 -15.37
C GLU A 184 10.39 9.45 -16.11
N GLU A 185 11.38 8.58 -15.97
CA GLU A 185 11.41 7.23 -16.53
C GLU A 185 10.35 6.29 -15.95
N ASP A 186 9.82 6.63 -14.75
CA ASP A 186 8.82 5.84 -14.03
C ASP A 186 7.39 6.40 -14.19
N TRP A 187 7.22 7.50 -14.92
CA TRP A 187 5.88 8.05 -15.18
C TRP A 187 5.09 7.14 -16.13
N GLU A 188 3.94 6.72 -15.69
CA GLU A 188 3.00 5.92 -16.49
C GLU A 188 1.95 6.82 -17.19
N LEU A 189 2.41 7.82 -17.95
CA LEU A 189 1.54 8.83 -18.56
C LEU A 189 0.44 8.22 -19.43
N GLY A 190 -0.82 8.56 -19.11
CA GLY A 190 -2.00 8.11 -19.84
C GLY A 190 -2.36 6.64 -19.61
N LYS A 191 -1.77 5.98 -18.62
CA LYS A 191 -2.18 4.63 -18.21
C LYS A 191 -3.63 4.67 -17.73
N GLU A 192 -4.42 3.74 -18.20
CA GLU A 192 -5.78 3.49 -17.71
C GLU A 192 -5.71 2.48 -16.57
N SER A 193 -6.53 2.65 -15.54
CA SER A 193 -6.64 1.65 -14.47
C SER A 193 -7.02 0.29 -15.06
N SER A 194 -6.46 -0.77 -14.52
CA SER A 194 -6.79 -2.14 -14.93
C SER A 194 -8.27 -2.49 -14.66
N GLY A 195 -8.95 -1.75 -13.79
CA GLY A 195 -10.30 -2.03 -13.33
C GLY A 195 -10.42 -3.32 -12.52
N LEU A 196 -9.28 -3.92 -12.16
CA LEU A 196 -9.23 -5.09 -11.30
C LEU A 196 -8.93 -4.67 -9.87
N PRO A 197 -9.54 -5.27 -8.87
CA PRO A 197 -9.15 -5.08 -7.49
C PRO A 197 -7.66 -5.45 -7.31
N PHE A 198 -6.88 -4.59 -6.71
CA PHE A 198 -5.43 -4.77 -6.51
C PHE A 198 -4.63 -4.84 -7.81
N GLY A 199 -5.07 -4.17 -8.84
CA GLY A 199 -4.33 -4.04 -10.10
C GLY A 199 -4.04 -2.59 -10.40
N GLY A 200 -2.92 -2.28 -10.92
CA GLY A 200 -2.35 -0.96 -11.11
C GLY A 200 -3.30 0.20 -11.39
N GLY A 201 -3.06 1.32 -10.74
CA GLY A 201 -3.81 2.55 -10.82
C GLY A 201 -3.71 3.26 -12.17
N THR A 202 -4.38 4.41 -12.28
CA THR A 202 -4.27 5.29 -13.47
C THR A 202 -2.94 6.04 -13.45
N GLY A 203 -2.41 6.39 -14.61
CA GLY A 203 -1.26 7.30 -14.69
C GLY A 203 -1.67 8.75 -14.85
N CYS A 204 -0.73 9.65 -14.63
CA CYS A 204 -0.89 11.06 -14.91
C CYS A 204 -1.19 11.35 -16.40
N PRO A 205 -1.94 12.43 -16.74
CA PRO A 205 -2.15 12.83 -18.15
C PRO A 205 -0.84 13.15 -18.88
N ALA A 206 -0.83 12.96 -20.20
CA ALA A 206 0.36 13.18 -21.05
C ALA A 206 0.94 14.61 -21.02
N SER A 207 0.17 15.60 -20.51
CA SER A 207 0.62 16.98 -20.37
C SER A 207 1.37 17.28 -19.07
N THR A 208 1.55 16.28 -18.22
CA THR A 208 2.23 16.40 -16.91
C THR A 208 3.70 16.81 -17.13
N GLN A 209 4.17 17.71 -16.27
CA GLN A 209 5.55 18.20 -16.28
C GLN A 209 6.34 17.74 -15.04
N GLN A 210 5.64 17.32 -13.99
CA GLN A 210 6.24 16.75 -12.79
C GLN A 210 5.20 15.86 -12.10
N VAL A 211 5.63 14.72 -11.59
CA VAL A 211 4.82 13.81 -10.78
C VAL A 211 5.38 13.78 -9.37
N VAL A 212 4.52 13.98 -8.39
CA VAL A 212 4.85 13.89 -6.97
C VAL A 212 3.98 12.82 -6.34
N ARG A 213 4.59 11.74 -5.85
CA ARG A 213 3.86 10.71 -5.11
C ARG A 213 3.68 11.16 -3.66
N VAL A 214 2.51 10.93 -3.13
CA VAL A 214 2.20 11.03 -1.70
C VAL A 214 1.67 9.70 -1.21
N VAL A 215 2.10 9.31 -0.01
CA VAL A 215 1.72 8.06 0.63
C VAL A 215 0.96 8.38 1.90
N TRP A 216 -0.25 7.85 2.03
CA TRP A 216 -1.07 7.93 3.23
C TRP A 216 -0.75 6.77 4.18
N ALA A 217 -1.01 6.95 5.46
CA ALA A 217 -0.75 5.94 6.49
C ALA A 217 -1.50 4.62 6.25
N GLY A 218 -2.64 4.67 5.58
CA GLY A 218 -3.46 3.52 5.20
C GLY A 218 -4.22 3.80 3.91
N GLY A 219 -4.93 2.82 3.39
CA GLY A 219 -5.80 2.99 2.22
C GLY A 219 -6.80 4.11 2.46
N VAL A 220 -7.00 4.98 1.48
CA VAL A 220 -7.84 6.15 1.59
C VAL A 220 -8.88 6.21 0.49
N THR A 221 -10.07 6.67 0.89
CA THR A 221 -11.18 7.00 -0.02
C THR A 221 -11.80 8.32 0.42
N LYS A 222 -12.69 8.88 -0.36
CA LYS A 222 -13.56 9.92 0.16
C LYS A 222 -14.65 9.32 1.06
N PRO A 223 -15.32 10.12 1.92
CA PRO A 223 -16.41 9.64 2.75
C PRO A 223 -17.49 8.92 1.92
N GLY A 224 -17.84 7.70 2.35
CA GLY A 224 -18.73 6.80 1.62
C GLY A 224 -18.03 5.72 0.78
N GLY A 225 -16.69 5.69 0.78
CA GLY A 225 -15.88 4.60 0.20
C GLY A 225 -15.66 4.68 -1.31
N ASP A 226 -16.10 5.76 -1.96
CA ASP A 226 -15.79 5.98 -3.37
C ASP A 226 -14.36 6.53 -3.55
N GLU A 227 -13.80 6.32 -4.73
CA GLU A 227 -12.52 6.88 -5.14
C GLU A 227 -12.52 8.41 -5.10
N VAL A 228 -11.35 9.02 -4.86
CA VAL A 228 -11.17 10.47 -4.84
C VAL A 228 -11.50 11.11 -6.19
N ASP A 229 -11.92 12.36 -6.15
CA ASP A 229 -12.27 13.12 -7.36
C ASP A 229 -11.68 14.54 -7.34
N ASN A 230 -12.31 15.45 -8.07
CA ASN A 230 -11.83 16.83 -8.18
C ASN A 230 -11.86 17.62 -6.85
N VAL A 231 -12.70 17.25 -5.91
CA VAL A 231 -12.78 17.96 -4.61
C VAL A 231 -11.52 17.68 -3.80
N GLU A 232 -11.13 16.42 -3.71
CA GLU A 232 -9.94 16.00 -2.98
C GLU A 232 -8.67 16.43 -3.73
N ARG A 233 -8.67 16.34 -5.07
CA ARG A 233 -7.57 16.87 -5.90
C ARG A 233 -7.31 18.35 -5.63
N GLU A 234 -8.36 19.18 -5.59
CA GLU A 234 -8.26 20.63 -5.35
C GLU A 234 -7.85 20.97 -3.93
N ALA A 235 -8.00 20.03 -3.00
CA ALA A 235 -7.59 20.21 -1.61
C ALA A 235 -6.08 20.05 -1.39
N TYR A 236 -5.37 19.34 -2.28
CA TYR A 236 -3.92 19.25 -2.20
C TYR A 236 -3.28 20.62 -2.45
N GLN A 237 -2.43 21.06 -1.53
CA GLN A 237 -1.65 22.28 -1.63
C GLN A 237 -0.17 21.90 -1.73
N VAL A 238 0.37 21.98 -2.94
CA VAL A 238 1.78 21.71 -3.21
C VAL A 238 2.56 23.01 -3.11
N MET A 239 3.42 23.10 -2.09
CA MET A 239 4.30 24.26 -1.89
C MET A 239 5.54 24.09 -2.76
N ALA A 240 5.69 24.94 -3.77
CA ALA A 240 6.78 24.90 -4.73
C ALA A 240 7.62 26.17 -4.70
N LEU A 241 8.91 26.03 -4.84
CA LEU A 241 9.88 27.13 -4.87
C LEU A 241 10.17 27.54 -6.31
N ALA A 242 9.79 28.76 -6.67
CA ALA A 242 10.05 29.36 -7.98
C ALA A 242 10.79 30.70 -7.80
N ASN A 243 12.01 30.83 -8.31
CA ASN A 243 12.82 32.04 -8.18
C ASN A 243 12.93 32.56 -6.72
N ASP A 244 13.25 31.68 -5.79
CA ASP A 244 13.32 31.95 -4.35
C ASP A 244 11.99 32.42 -3.71
N THR A 245 10.88 32.24 -4.40
CA THR A 245 9.56 32.58 -3.90
C THR A 245 8.75 31.29 -3.73
N LEU A 246 8.23 31.08 -2.52
CA LEU A 246 7.34 29.97 -2.22
C LEU A 246 5.95 30.28 -2.78
N THR A 247 5.42 29.38 -3.60
CA THR A 247 4.09 29.46 -4.21
C THR A 247 3.30 28.19 -3.94
N THR A 248 2.00 28.31 -3.89
CA THR A 248 1.11 27.15 -3.80
C THR A 248 0.66 26.73 -5.20
N VAL A 249 0.82 25.48 -5.53
CA VAL A 249 0.35 24.84 -6.76
C VAL A 249 -0.70 23.79 -6.39
N THR A 250 -1.80 23.77 -7.13
CA THR A 250 -2.80 22.70 -7.03
C THR A 250 -2.55 21.72 -8.17
N PRO A 251 -2.51 20.39 -7.91
CA PRO A 251 -2.38 19.40 -8.98
C PRO A 251 -3.51 19.57 -9.99
N PHE A 252 -3.20 19.52 -11.29
CA PHE A 252 -4.25 19.62 -12.30
C PHE A 252 -4.97 18.28 -12.56
N ALA A 253 -4.34 17.16 -12.16
CA ALA A 253 -4.91 15.82 -12.13
C ALA A 253 -4.30 15.00 -10.98
N LEU A 254 -4.92 13.87 -10.66
CA LEU A 254 -4.34 12.81 -9.86
C LEU A 254 -4.12 11.58 -10.76
N GLY A 255 -3.01 10.92 -10.57
CA GLY A 255 -2.73 9.58 -11.02
C GLY A 255 -2.80 8.61 -9.86
N ASP A 256 -2.58 7.33 -10.16
CA ASP A 256 -2.58 6.23 -9.21
C ASP A 256 -3.92 6.08 -8.49
N LEU A 257 -4.98 6.03 -9.29
CA LEU A 257 -6.36 5.90 -8.83
C LEU A 257 -6.98 4.61 -9.36
N GLY A 258 -7.85 4.00 -8.55
CA GLY A 258 -8.69 2.89 -8.95
C GLY A 258 -8.12 1.50 -8.67
N ASP A 259 -7.14 1.38 -7.82
CA ASP A 259 -6.58 0.12 -7.32
C ASP A 259 -6.82 -0.09 -5.80
N GLY A 260 -7.23 0.98 -5.10
CA GLY A 260 -7.67 0.93 -3.71
C GLY A 260 -6.53 0.83 -2.70
N ASP A 261 -5.42 1.45 -3.00
CA ASP A 261 -4.26 1.50 -2.15
C ASP A 261 -4.14 2.80 -1.32
N ASN A 262 -2.95 3.19 -0.91
CA ASN A 262 -2.67 4.36 -0.08
C ASN A 262 -1.78 5.40 -0.77
N ASN A 263 -1.61 5.32 -2.09
CA ASN A 263 -0.80 6.24 -2.85
C ASN A 263 -1.68 7.15 -3.72
N HIS A 264 -1.22 8.37 -3.96
CA HIS A 264 -1.73 9.24 -5.02
C HIS A 264 -0.56 9.90 -5.74
N GLU A 265 -0.62 9.97 -7.04
CA GLU A 265 0.29 10.76 -7.85
C GLU A 265 -0.30 12.15 -8.13
N LEU A 266 0.35 13.19 -7.62
CA LEU A 266 -0.01 14.59 -7.88
C LEU A 266 0.60 15.02 -9.22
N CYS A 267 -0.25 15.17 -10.25
CA CYS A 267 0.19 15.55 -11.59
C CYS A 267 0.28 17.09 -11.66
N LEU A 268 1.49 17.61 -11.87
CA LEU A 268 1.75 19.06 -11.89
C LEU A 268 2.05 19.53 -13.33
N ASP A 269 1.62 20.75 -13.64
CA ASP A 269 1.94 21.46 -14.89
C ASP A 269 3.10 22.44 -14.75
N VAL A 270 3.90 22.28 -13.68
CA VAL A 270 5.08 23.08 -13.36
C VAL A 270 6.26 22.17 -13.05
N THR A 271 7.49 22.70 -13.22
CA THR A 271 8.76 22.02 -12.90
C THR A 271 9.49 22.67 -11.74
N SER A 272 8.79 23.51 -10.96
CA SER A 272 9.37 24.16 -9.77
C SER A 272 9.69 23.12 -8.70
N GLU A 273 10.73 23.39 -7.90
CA GLU A 273 11.14 22.54 -6.81
C GLU A 273 10.01 22.42 -5.77
N VAL A 274 9.44 21.25 -5.60
CA VAL A 274 8.42 20.97 -4.59
C VAL A 274 9.13 20.77 -3.25
N VAL A 275 8.65 21.47 -2.22
CA VAL A 275 9.27 21.44 -0.88
C VAL A 275 8.34 20.84 0.18
N ARG A 276 7.03 20.97 -0.01
CA ARG A 276 6.05 20.52 0.99
C ARG A 276 4.68 20.29 0.35
N ILE A 277 3.94 19.36 0.90
CA ILE A 277 2.54 19.10 0.54
C ILE A 277 1.70 19.22 1.81
N GLU A 278 0.54 19.86 1.68
CA GLU A 278 -0.44 20.00 2.74
C GLU A 278 -1.80 19.49 2.27
N PHE A 279 -2.55 18.91 3.19
CA PHE A 279 -3.91 18.46 2.93
C PHE A 279 -4.80 18.78 4.15
N PRO A 280 -6.02 19.38 3.95
CA PRO A 280 -6.89 19.75 5.05
C PRO A 280 -7.59 18.55 5.68
N ALA A 281 -8.12 18.73 6.88
CA ALA A 281 -8.87 17.69 7.58
C ALA A 281 -10.25 17.45 6.94
N GLY A 282 -10.75 16.22 7.06
CA GLY A 282 -12.16 15.89 6.87
C GLY A 282 -12.61 15.62 5.44
N LEU A 283 -11.69 15.39 4.51
CA LEU A 283 -12.01 15.09 3.11
C LEU A 283 -11.71 13.64 2.72
N MET A 284 -10.80 12.98 3.44
CA MET A 284 -10.45 11.59 3.23
C MET A 284 -10.87 10.77 4.43
N THR A 285 -11.12 9.49 4.20
CA THR A 285 -11.38 8.52 5.26
C THR A 285 -10.52 7.27 5.05
N ASP A 286 -10.32 6.56 6.13
CA ASP A 286 -9.89 5.17 6.10
C ASP A 286 -11.08 4.22 5.78
N PRO A 287 -10.88 2.89 5.70
CA PRO A 287 -11.97 1.93 5.46
C PRO A 287 -13.04 1.87 6.56
N ARG A 288 -12.81 2.47 7.73
CA ARG A 288 -13.76 2.60 8.83
C ARG A 288 -14.56 3.90 8.80
N GLU A 289 -14.27 4.75 7.83
CA GLU A 289 -14.81 6.12 7.68
C GLU A 289 -14.33 7.11 8.76
N ASP A 290 -13.18 6.84 9.41
CA ASP A 290 -12.54 7.81 10.28
C ASP A 290 -11.87 8.90 9.44
N LEU A 291 -12.27 10.17 9.71
CA LEU A 291 -11.85 11.29 8.87
C LEU A 291 -10.37 11.63 9.08
N ASN A 292 -9.67 11.92 7.99
CA ASN A 292 -8.30 12.38 8.05
C ASN A 292 -8.14 13.66 8.90
N ILE A 293 -7.01 13.76 9.60
CA ILE A 293 -6.57 15.02 10.23
C ILE A 293 -5.99 15.98 9.18
N ALA A 294 -5.87 17.27 9.52
CA ALA A 294 -5.06 18.17 8.70
C ALA A 294 -3.60 17.70 8.76
N THR A 295 -3.00 17.49 7.62
CA THR A 295 -1.70 16.84 7.52
C THR A 295 -0.77 17.57 6.57
N SER A 296 0.53 17.44 6.76
CA SER A 296 1.53 17.98 5.87
C SER A 296 2.80 17.15 5.90
N ILE A 297 3.47 17.06 4.76
CA ILE A 297 4.73 16.34 4.59
C ILE A 297 5.72 17.20 3.82
N THR A 298 6.99 17.20 4.25
CA THR A 298 8.08 17.91 3.58
C THR A 298 8.89 16.92 2.77
N LEU A 299 9.22 17.27 1.52
CA LEU A 299 10.15 16.49 0.73
C LEU A 299 11.54 16.57 1.37
N THR A 300 12.13 15.42 1.62
CA THR A 300 13.54 15.30 1.98
C THR A 300 14.33 14.96 0.73
N ASN A 301 15.22 15.87 0.31
CA ASN A 301 16.14 15.68 -0.81
C ASN A 301 17.33 14.80 -0.42
#